data_70973bde128abb8125b1969fc0574e17
#
_entry.id   70973bde128abb8125b1969fc0574e17
#
_cell.length_a   1.000
_cell.length_b   1.000
_cell.length_c   1.000
_cell.angle_alpha   90.00
_cell.angle_beta   90.00
_cell.angle_gamma   90.00
#
_symmetry.space_group_name_H-M   'P 1'
#
loop_
_entity.id
_entity.type
_entity.pdbx_description
1 polymer ?
#
loop_
_entity_poly.entity_id
_entity_poly.type
_entity_poly.pdbx_seq_one_letter_code
_entity_poly.pdbx_strand_id
1 'polypeptide(L)'
;KVVITISHAGYIKRTPLTEYKTQNRGGVGQKASKTRDEDFLEDLFVGTNHQYMLFFTQKGKCFWMRVYEIPEGSKNSKGRAIQNLINIEQDDKVKAFICTQDLKDEDYVNNYFVIMATKMGQVKKTSLEQYSRPRSNGINAITIKDEDELLEAKLTNGNSQIMLAVESGKAIRFEESKTRPMGRNASGVRGIKLKDKNDQVVGMVSVNDMDANILVVSE
;
A
#
# COMPACT_ATOMS: atom_id res chain seq x y z
N LYS A 1 17.16 -12.54 0.02
CA LYS A 1 15.83 -12.03 0.46
C LYS A 1 16.00 -11.14 1.67
N VAL A 2 15.21 -10.11 1.75
CA VAL A 2 15.17 -9.15 2.85
C VAL A 2 13.75 -8.96 3.34
N VAL A 3 13.60 -8.53 4.59
CA VAL A 3 12.34 -8.10 5.18
C VAL A 3 12.33 -6.59 5.22
N ILE A 4 11.29 -5.99 4.66
CA ILE A 4 11.04 -4.56 4.69
C ILE A 4 9.96 -4.32 5.72
N THR A 5 10.24 -3.47 6.70
CA THR A 5 9.27 -3.10 7.74
C THR A 5 9.02 -1.61 7.71
N ILE A 6 7.75 -1.24 7.88
CA ILE A 6 7.29 0.14 7.88
C ILE A 6 6.45 0.33 9.13
N SER A 7 6.79 1.33 9.94
CA SER A 7 6.04 1.68 11.13
C SER A 7 4.91 2.69 10.82
N HIS A 8 3.95 2.78 11.71
CA HIS A 8 2.84 3.74 11.61
C HIS A 8 3.33 5.19 11.50
N ALA A 9 4.39 5.54 12.19
CA ALA A 9 5.00 6.88 12.13
C ALA A 9 5.81 7.14 10.85
N GLY A 10 5.90 6.18 9.92
CA GLY A 10 6.56 6.34 8.62
C GLY A 10 8.07 6.08 8.63
N TYR A 11 8.55 5.22 9.52
CA TYR A 11 9.94 4.74 9.53
C TYR A 11 10.06 3.43 8.76
N ILE A 12 11.05 3.35 7.87
CA ILE A 12 11.29 2.20 7.01
C ILE A 12 12.71 1.68 7.19
N LYS A 13 12.85 0.37 7.10
CA LYS A 13 14.15 -0.33 7.05
C LYS A 13 14.03 -1.63 6.27
N ARG A 14 15.17 -2.14 5.81
CA ARG A 14 15.31 -3.52 5.35
C ARG A 14 16.25 -4.28 6.26
N THR A 15 15.92 -5.53 6.52
CA THR A 15 16.68 -6.42 7.38
C THR A 15 16.90 -7.74 6.64
N PRO A 16 18.11 -8.33 6.64
CA PRO A 16 18.32 -9.65 6.08
C PRO A 16 17.34 -10.67 6.66
N LEU A 17 16.72 -11.49 5.80
CA LEU A 17 15.75 -12.49 6.23
C LEU A 17 16.34 -13.47 7.26
N THR A 18 17.65 -13.67 7.22
CA THR A 18 18.39 -14.54 8.14
C THR A 18 18.35 -14.08 9.60
N GLU A 19 18.05 -12.80 9.86
CA GLU A 19 17.86 -12.30 11.23
C GLU A 19 16.52 -12.75 11.85
N TYR A 20 15.59 -13.26 11.03
CA TYR A 20 14.32 -13.79 11.48
C TYR A 20 14.41 -15.32 11.60
N LYS A 21 14.20 -15.84 12.79
CA LYS A 21 14.20 -17.28 13.04
C LYS A 21 12.79 -17.86 12.87
N THR A 22 12.72 -19.06 12.31
CA THR A 22 11.47 -19.82 12.29
C THR A 22 11.05 -20.16 13.73
N GLN A 23 9.81 -19.83 14.07
CA GLN A 23 9.24 -20.18 15.38
C GLN A 23 8.52 -21.51 15.27
N ASN A 24 8.93 -22.47 16.10
CA ASN A 24 8.23 -23.75 16.25
C ASN A 24 7.13 -23.64 17.32
N ARG A 25 6.25 -24.63 17.37
CA ARG A 25 5.20 -24.71 18.40
C ARG A 25 5.81 -24.62 19.80
N GLY A 26 5.27 -23.72 20.64
CA GLY A 26 5.73 -23.52 22.02
C GLY A 26 6.91 -22.55 22.16
N GLY A 27 7.37 -21.90 21.08
CA GLY A 27 8.41 -20.89 21.13
C GLY A 27 7.90 -19.53 21.65
N VAL A 28 8.81 -18.73 22.23
CA VAL A 28 8.50 -17.34 22.60
C VAL A 28 8.55 -16.48 21.35
N GLY A 29 7.50 -15.69 21.10
CA GLY A 29 7.44 -14.75 19.98
C GLY A 29 8.61 -13.75 19.97
N GLN A 30 9.02 -13.35 18.79
CA GLN A 30 10.09 -12.37 18.61
C GLN A 30 9.54 -11.03 18.15
N LYS A 31 10.07 -9.94 18.71
CA LYS A 31 9.74 -8.59 18.25
C LYS A 31 10.39 -8.32 16.90
N ALA A 32 9.60 -7.80 15.93
CA ALA A 32 10.08 -7.46 14.60
C ALA A 32 10.87 -6.15 14.56
N SER A 33 10.65 -5.25 15.51
CA SER A 33 11.39 -4.01 15.65
C SER A 33 11.20 -3.39 17.04
N LYS A 34 12.12 -2.49 17.44
CA LYS A 34 11.86 -1.53 18.50
C LYS A 34 11.24 -0.28 17.88
N THR A 35 10.05 0.06 18.30
CA THR A 35 9.38 1.31 17.98
C THR A 35 9.39 2.22 19.22
N ARG A 36 9.09 3.50 19.04
CA ARG A 36 8.80 4.38 20.17
C ARG A 36 7.53 3.91 20.85
N ASP A 37 7.30 4.31 22.10
CA ASP A 37 6.14 3.86 22.91
C ASP A 37 4.78 4.09 22.23
N GLU A 38 4.69 5.07 21.30
CA GLU A 38 3.48 5.41 20.55
C GLU A 38 3.53 4.97 19.07
N ASP A 39 4.59 4.25 18.64
CA ASP A 39 4.74 3.76 17.26
C ASP A 39 4.67 2.23 17.23
N PHE A 40 4.12 1.70 16.15
CA PHE A 40 3.97 0.26 15.96
C PHE A 40 4.26 -0.15 14.51
N LEU A 41 4.57 -1.40 14.31
CA LEU A 41 4.79 -1.96 12.99
C LEU A 41 3.45 -2.09 12.27
N GLU A 42 3.33 -1.44 11.11
CA GLU A 42 2.09 -1.42 10.32
C GLU A 42 2.18 -2.33 9.09
N ASP A 43 3.30 -2.30 8.39
CA ASP A 43 3.51 -3.09 7.17
C ASP A 43 4.79 -3.91 7.23
N LEU A 44 4.73 -5.12 6.67
CA LEU A 44 5.86 -6.02 6.51
C LEU A 44 5.82 -6.66 5.14
N PHE A 45 6.92 -6.57 4.41
CA PHE A 45 7.10 -7.18 3.09
C PHE A 45 8.35 -8.07 3.09
N VAL A 46 8.30 -9.13 2.31
CA VAL A 46 9.47 -9.95 1.99
C VAL A 46 9.81 -9.78 0.52
N GLY A 47 11.01 -9.35 0.22
CA GLY A 47 11.43 -9.06 -1.13
C GLY A 47 12.88 -9.41 -1.41
N THR A 48 13.31 -9.05 -2.62
CA THR A 48 14.70 -9.10 -3.07
C THR A 48 15.21 -7.70 -3.34
N ASN A 49 16.51 -7.51 -3.27
CA ASN A 49 17.15 -6.19 -3.40
C ASN A 49 16.84 -5.46 -4.73
N HIS A 50 16.55 -6.20 -5.80
CA HIS A 50 16.33 -5.62 -7.13
C HIS A 50 14.88 -5.25 -7.43
N GLN A 51 13.95 -5.58 -6.55
CA GLN A 51 12.55 -5.18 -6.68
C GLN A 51 12.38 -3.68 -6.38
N TYR A 52 11.28 -3.12 -6.90
CA TYR A 52 10.85 -1.76 -6.55
C TYR A 52 9.75 -1.79 -5.50
N MET A 53 9.87 -0.91 -4.51
CA MET A 53 8.77 -0.47 -3.67
C MET A 53 8.13 0.77 -4.29
N LEU A 54 6.82 0.76 -4.43
CA LEU A 54 6.00 1.91 -4.82
C LEU A 54 5.38 2.53 -3.57
N PHE A 55 5.44 3.85 -3.50
CA PHE A 55 4.89 4.66 -2.41
C PHE A 55 3.79 5.56 -2.97
N PHE A 56 2.57 5.40 -2.49
CA PHE A 56 1.43 6.21 -2.89
C PHE A 56 1.08 7.19 -1.79
N THR A 57 0.97 8.47 -2.14
CA THR A 57 0.79 9.54 -1.17
C THR A 57 -0.67 9.97 -1.04
N GLN A 58 -0.98 10.63 0.07
CA GLN A 58 -2.29 11.17 0.38
C GLN A 58 -2.81 12.10 -0.71
N LYS A 59 -1.94 12.90 -1.31
CA LYS A 59 -2.27 13.83 -2.41
C LYS A 59 -2.32 13.16 -3.78
N GLY A 60 -2.10 11.85 -3.87
CA GLY A 60 -2.23 11.08 -5.10
C GLY A 60 -0.97 10.99 -5.95
N LYS A 61 0.21 11.12 -5.37
CA LYS A 61 1.50 10.91 -6.03
C LYS A 61 2.00 9.48 -5.86
N CYS A 62 2.83 9.03 -6.80
CA CYS A 62 3.56 7.78 -6.71
C CYS A 62 5.07 8.04 -6.77
N PHE A 63 5.80 7.45 -5.83
CA PHE A 63 7.26 7.45 -5.79
C PHE A 63 7.76 6.01 -5.79
N TRP A 64 9.04 5.80 -6.14
CA TRP A 64 9.69 4.51 -6.19
C TRP A 64 10.98 4.51 -5.40
N MET A 65 11.32 3.35 -4.88
CA MET A 65 12.63 3.07 -4.32
C MET A 65 13.00 1.62 -4.61
N ARG A 66 14.22 1.38 -5.08
CA ARG A 66 14.75 0.03 -5.10
C ARG A 66 14.86 -0.51 -3.68
N VAL A 67 14.58 -1.78 -3.49
CA VAL A 67 14.69 -2.39 -2.17
C VAL A 67 16.09 -2.21 -1.59
N TYR A 68 17.16 -2.32 -2.39
CA TYR A 68 18.55 -2.11 -1.92
C TYR A 68 18.83 -0.66 -1.48
N GLU A 69 18.06 0.32 -1.93
CA GLU A 69 18.18 1.73 -1.51
C GLU A 69 17.52 2.00 -0.16
N ILE A 70 16.65 1.09 0.30
CA ILE A 70 16.04 1.20 1.63
C ILE A 70 17.16 0.99 2.66
N PRO A 71 17.29 1.87 3.67
CA PRO A 71 18.34 1.76 4.67
C PRO A 71 18.33 0.41 5.38
N GLU A 72 19.50 -0.21 5.45
CA GLU A 72 19.67 -1.44 6.21
C GLU A 72 19.63 -1.16 7.70
N GLY A 73 18.97 -2.00 8.43
CA GLY A 73 18.89 -1.92 9.88
C GLY A 73 18.75 -3.29 10.51
N SER A 74 19.24 -3.41 11.74
CA SER A 74 19.00 -4.61 12.53
C SER A 74 17.52 -4.75 12.87
N LYS A 75 17.12 -5.96 13.26
CA LYS A 75 15.74 -6.27 13.66
C LYS A 75 15.20 -5.30 14.72
N ASN A 76 16.05 -4.83 15.61
CA ASN A 76 15.67 -3.96 16.73
C ASN A 76 15.86 -2.47 16.43
N SER A 77 16.38 -2.08 15.27
CA SER A 77 16.55 -0.68 14.91
C SER A 77 15.23 -0.04 14.47
N LYS A 78 15.18 1.28 14.55
CA LYS A 78 14.00 2.06 14.18
C LYS A 78 13.85 2.22 12.66
N GLY A 79 14.97 2.25 11.93
CA GLY A 79 14.99 2.64 10.52
C GLY A 79 15.06 4.16 10.33
N ARG A 80 14.73 4.62 9.12
CA ARG A 80 14.75 6.04 8.76
C ARG A 80 13.38 6.51 8.29
N ALA A 81 13.10 7.79 8.51
CA ALA A 81 11.86 8.40 8.05
C ALA A 81 11.79 8.40 6.52
N ILE A 82 10.67 7.92 5.97
CA ILE A 82 10.44 7.85 4.52
C ILE A 82 10.53 9.24 3.89
N GLN A 83 10.08 10.28 4.58
CA GLN A 83 10.14 11.67 4.11
C GLN A 83 11.56 12.14 3.79
N ASN A 84 12.58 11.54 4.38
CA ASN A 84 14.00 11.85 4.11
C ASN A 84 14.56 11.03 2.95
N LEU A 85 13.83 10.07 2.41
CA LEU A 85 14.29 9.12 1.40
C LEU A 85 13.70 9.39 0.01
N ILE A 86 12.55 10.05 -0.07
CA ILE A 86 11.86 10.40 -1.31
C ILE A 86 11.55 11.90 -1.37
N ASN A 87 11.37 12.43 -2.57
CA ASN A 87 11.09 13.85 -2.78
C ASN A 87 9.61 14.20 -2.56
N ILE A 88 9.06 13.76 -1.46
CA ILE A 88 7.67 14.05 -1.08
C ILE A 88 7.54 15.49 -0.58
N GLU A 89 6.43 16.14 -0.90
CA GLU A 89 6.10 17.47 -0.37
C GLU A 89 5.93 17.42 1.16
N GLN A 90 6.27 18.52 1.82
CA GLN A 90 6.26 18.59 3.29
C GLN A 90 4.88 18.36 3.91
N ASP A 91 3.82 18.76 3.22
CA ASP A 91 2.43 18.64 3.65
C ASP A 91 1.72 17.37 3.11
N ASP A 92 2.47 16.49 2.46
CA ASP A 92 2.00 15.19 1.98
C ASP A 92 2.57 14.05 2.82
N LYS A 93 1.95 12.89 2.78
CA LYS A 93 2.43 11.69 3.47
C LYS A 93 2.11 10.42 2.68
N VAL A 94 2.91 9.38 2.86
CA VAL A 94 2.68 8.08 2.23
C VAL A 94 1.53 7.36 2.92
N LYS A 95 0.58 6.88 2.13
CA LYS A 95 -0.61 6.16 2.59
C LYS A 95 -0.60 4.69 2.25
N ALA A 96 0.08 4.30 1.17
CA ALA A 96 0.08 2.91 0.73
C ALA A 96 1.44 2.51 0.16
N PHE A 97 1.74 1.23 0.27
CA PHE A 97 2.99 0.62 -0.17
C PHE A 97 2.70 -0.61 -1.00
N ILE A 98 3.40 -0.75 -2.12
CA ILE A 98 3.33 -1.95 -2.96
C ILE A 98 4.75 -2.42 -3.25
N CYS A 99 5.06 -3.68 -2.95
CA CYS A 99 6.28 -4.33 -3.38
C CYS A 99 6.02 -5.00 -4.72
N THR A 100 6.72 -4.56 -5.77
CA THR A 100 6.54 -5.10 -7.12
C THR A 100 7.63 -6.09 -7.46
N GLN A 101 7.35 -6.92 -8.46
CA GLN A 101 8.35 -7.75 -9.13
C GLN A 101 9.12 -6.90 -10.18
N ASP A 102 9.56 -7.49 -11.28
CA ASP A 102 10.29 -6.77 -12.31
C ASP A 102 9.36 -5.86 -13.13
N LEU A 103 9.53 -4.55 -13.00
CA LEU A 103 8.76 -3.56 -13.75
C LEU A 103 9.10 -3.49 -15.25
N LYS A 104 10.14 -4.19 -15.70
CA LYS A 104 10.51 -4.34 -17.13
C LYS A 104 9.84 -5.55 -17.79
N ASP A 105 9.26 -6.44 -17.00
CA ASP A 105 8.50 -7.59 -17.51
C ASP A 105 7.14 -7.10 -18.02
N GLU A 106 6.99 -7.06 -19.34
CA GLU A 106 5.77 -6.57 -20.02
C GLU A 106 4.53 -7.39 -19.65
N ASP A 107 4.66 -8.71 -19.53
CA ASP A 107 3.55 -9.58 -19.15
C ASP A 107 3.09 -9.25 -17.73
N TYR A 108 4.04 -9.05 -16.82
CA TYR A 108 3.73 -8.68 -15.42
C TYR A 108 3.01 -7.35 -15.35
N VAL A 109 3.58 -6.29 -15.92
CA VAL A 109 3.01 -4.93 -15.77
C VAL A 109 1.69 -4.73 -16.53
N ASN A 110 1.44 -5.50 -17.58
CA ASN A 110 0.20 -5.42 -18.35
C ASN A 110 -0.93 -6.30 -17.79
N ASN A 111 -0.63 -7.29 -16.96
CA ASN A 111 -1.61 -8.20 -16.37
C ASN A 111 -1.87 -7.96 -14.87
N TYR A 112 -1.15 -7.00 -14.27
CA TYR A 112 -1.38 -6.57 -12.90
C TYR A 112 -1.89 -5.13 -12.87
N PHE A 113 -2.64 -4.83 -11.82
CA PHE A 113 -3.33 -3.55 -11.67
C PHE A 113 -3.08 -2.97 -10.28
N VAL A 114 -3.20 -1.66 -10.19
CA VAL A 114 -3.26 -0.96 -8.91
C VAL A 114 -4.69 -0.48 -8.71
N ILE A 115 -5.33 -0.99 -7.67
CA ILE A 115 -6.66 -0.54 -7.23
C ILE A 115 -6.45 0.47 -6.11
N MET A 116 -7.04 1.64 -6.26
CA MET A 116 -6.97 2.73 -5.29
C MET A 116 -8.35 3.05 -4.76
N ALA A 117 -8.42 3.41 -3.48
CA ALA A 117 -9.62 3.94 -2.87
C ALA A 117 -9.30 5.24 -2.13
N THR A 118 -10.21 6.19 -2.24
CA THR A 118 -10.12 7.47 -1.52
C THR A 118 -11.05 7.48 -0.31
N LYS A 119 -10.78 8.37 0.61
CA LYS A 119 -11.57 8.58 1.83
C LYS A 119 -13.04 8.88 1.54
N MET A 120 -13.32 9.62 0.46
CA MET A 120 -14.67 10.00 0.05
C MET A 120 -15.36 8.96 -0.86
N GLY A 121 -14.74 7.80 -1.08
CA GLY A 121 -15.36 6.65 -1.75
C GLY A 121 -15.12 6.54 -3.25
N GLN A 122 -14.17 7.28 -3.81
CA GLN A 122 -13.74 7.05 -5.19
C GLN A 122 -12.89 5.79 -5.27
N VAL A 123 -13.05 5.01 -6.33
CA VAL A 123 -12.25 3.83 -6.65
C VAL A 123 -11.68 3.98 -8.05
N LYS A 124 -10.42 3.66 -8.21
CA LYS A 124 -9.75 3.69 -9.51
C LYS A 124 -8.92 2.43 -9.71
N LYS A 125 -9.03 1.84 -10.89
CA LYS A 125 -8.18 0.76 -11.37
C LYS A 125 -7.27 1.29 -12.46
N THR A 126 -5.98 1.06 -12.33
CA THR A 126 -4.97 1.48 -13.31
C THR A 126 -4.00 0.33 -13.54
N SER A 127 -3.63 0.06 -14.79
CA SER A 127 -2.60 -0.94 -15.12
C SER A 127 -1.28 -0.60 -14.41
N LEU A 128 -0.59 -1.61 -13.90
CA LEU A 128 0.73 -1.45 -13.28
C LEU A 128 1.75 -0.85 -14.29
N GLU A 129 1.57 -1.09 -15.58
CA GLU A 129 2.39 -0.51 -16.65
C GLU A 129 2.48 1.01 -16.55
N GLN A 130 1.41 1.68 -16.15
CA GLN A 130 1.37 3.13 -15.96
C GLN A 130 2.34 3.64 -14.87
N TYR A 131 2.78 2.76 -13.99
CA TYR A 131 3.73 3.03 -12.90
C TYR A 131 5.07 2.31 -13.09
N SER A 132 5.37 1.84 -14.30
CA SER A 132 6.56 1.02 -14.57
C SER A 132 7.83 1.82 -14.89
N ARG A 133 7.72 3.15 -14.99
CA ARG A 133 8.84 4.05 -15.32
C ARG A 133 9.14 4.97 -14.14
N PRO A 134 10.03 4.55 -13.22
CA PRO A 134 10.39 5.34 -12.05
C PRO A 134 10.95 6.72 -12.39
N ARG A 135 10.53 7.73 -11.60
CA ARG A 135 11.05 9.10 -11.66
C ARG A 135 11.28 9.62 -10.25
N SER A 136 12.41 10.29 -10.04
CA SER A 136 12.84 10.78 -8.71
C SER A 136 11.85 11.78 -8.09
N ASN A 137 11.20 12.62 -8.90
CA ASN A 137 10.22 13.60 -8.43
C ASN A 137 8.80 13.05 -8.31
N GLY A 138 8.64 11.72 -8.51
CA GLY A 138 7.34 11.10 -8.52
C GLY A 138 6.50 11.43 -9.75
N ILE A 139 5.35 10.80 -9.83
CA ILE A 139 4.35 11.06 -10.87
C ILE A 139 2.97 11.19 -10.22
N ASN A 140 2.03 11.76 -10.95
CA ASN A 140 0.64 11.70 -10.56
C ASN A 140 0.12 10.27 -10.69
N ALA A 141 -0.43 9.74 -9.61
CA ALA A 141 -0.98 8.38 -9.56
C ALA A 141 -2.51 8.36 -9.70
N ILE A 142 -3.16 9.37 -9.16
CA ILE A 142 -4.60 9.61 -9.19
C ILE A 142 -4.84 11.10 -8.97
N THR A 143 -5.82 11.68 -9.65
CA THR A 143 -6.24 13.04 -9.36
C THR A 143 -7.24 13.01 -8.19
N ILE A 144 -6.82 13.58 -7.07
CA ILE A 144 -7.63 13.67 -5.86
C ILE A 144 -8.57 14.88 -5.99
N LYS A 145 -9.86 14.66 -5.74
CA LYS A 145 -10.88 15.72 -5.70
C LYS A 145 -10.71 16.59 -4.46
N ASP A 146 -11.27 17.79 -4.50
CA ASP A 146 -11.28 18.70 -3.36
C ASP A 146 -11.84 18.01 -2.11
N GLU A 147 -11.22 18.28 -0.96
CA GLU A 147 -11.58 17.71 0.35
C GLU A 147 -11.48 16.17 0.44
N ASP A 148 -10.84 15.53 -0.52
CA ASP A 148 -10.59 14.08 -0.52
C ASP A 148 -9.12 13.77 -0.29
N GLU A 149 -8.81 12.53 -0.02
CA GLU A 149 -7.45 12.01 0.10
C GLU A 149 -7.38 10.55 -0.31
N LEU A 150 -6.23 10.14 -0.82
CA LEU A 150 -5.97 8.70 -1.04
C LEU A 150 -5.93 7.99 0.31
N LEU A 151 -6.64 6.88 0.41
CA LEU A 151 -6.67 6.03 1.60
C LEU A 151 -5.80 4.79 1.44
N GLU A 152 -5.93 4.09 0.30
CA GLU A 152 -5.32 2.79 0.09
C GLU A 152 -5.02 2.54 -1.38
N ALA A 153 -3.98 1.75 -1.64
CA ALA A 153 -3.66 1.21 -2.95
C ALA A 153 -3.21 -0.25 -2.80
N LYS A 154 -3.74 -1.14 -3.63
CA LYS A 154 -3.44 -2.57 -3.62
C LYS A 154 -3.07 -3.05 -5.02
N LEU A 155 -2.08 -3.94 -5.09
CA LEU A 155 -1.74 -4.65 -6.32
C LEU A 155 -2.67 -5.85 -6.49
N THR A 156 -3.24 -5.99 -7.68
CA THR A 156 -4.18 -7.06 -8.00
C THR A 156 -3.84 -7.72 -9.33
N ASN A 157 -4.35 -8.93 -9.54
CA ASN A 157 -4.11 -9.72 -10.75
C ASN A 157 -5.24 -9.62 -11.80
N GLY A 158 -6.20 -8.72 -11.61
CA GLY A 158 -7.36 -8.56 -12.51
C GLY A 158 -8.60 -9.36 -12.09
N ASN A 159 -8.47 -10.34 -11.21
CA ASN A 159 -9.53 -11.28 -10.84
C ASN A 159 -9.88 -11.26 -9.35
N SER A 160 -9.47 -10.23 -8.63
CA SER A 160 -9.71 -10.11 -7.19
C SER A 160 -11.14 -9.69 -6.87
N GLN A 161 -11.59 -10.03 -5.67
CA GLN A 161 -12.74 -9.39 -5.04
C GLN A 161 -12.25 -8.19 -4.24
N ILE A 162 -12.91 -7.06 -4.39
CA ILE A 162 -12.60 -5.83 -3.66
C ILE A 162 -13.68 -5.60 -2.61
N MET A 163 -13.27 -5.30 -1.40
CA MET A 163 -14.17 -4.92 -0.31
C MET A 163 -13.79 -3.53 0.21
N LEU A 164 -14.80 -2.67 0.32
CA LEU A 164 -14.69 -1.36 0.95
C LEU A 164 -15.52 -1.35 2.23
N ALA A 165 -14.96 -0.79 3.28
CA ALA A 165 -15.66 -0.55 4.54
C ALA A 165 -15.73 0.95 4.83
N VAL A 166 -16.85 1.41 5.36
CA VAL A 166 -17.05 2.81 5.77
C VAL A 166 -17.25 2.92 7.27
N GLU A 167 -16.95 4.08 7.82
CA GLU A 167 -17.02 4.37 9.25
C GLU A 167 -18.41 4.15 9.83
N SER A 168 -19.47 4.42 9.05
CA SER A 168 -20.85 4.16 9.46
C SER A 168 -21.23 2.67 9.57
N GLY A 169 -20.29 1.77 9.37
CA GLY A 169 -20.46 0.32 9.56
C GLY A 169 -20.97 -0.44 8.33
N LYS A 170 -21.11 0.21 7.19
CA LYS A 170 -21.44 -0.46 5.94
C LYS A 170 -20.20 -0.99 5.26
N ALA A 171 -20.34 -2.09 4.52
CA ALA A 171 -19.33 -2.62 3.64
C ALA A 171 -19.96 -3.05 2.33
N ILE A 172 -19.19 -2.94 1.25
CA ILE A 172 -19.56 -3.49 -0.05
C ILE A 172 -18.44 -4.37 -0.58
N ARG A 173 -18.82 -5.34 -1.39
CA ARG A 173 -17.92 -6.21 -2.12
C ARG A 173 -18.29 -6.21 -3.60
N PHE A 174 -17.30 -6.13 -4.45
CA PHE A 174 -17.47 -6.23 -5.90
C PHE A 174 -16.28 -6.92 -6.55
N GLU A 175 -16.51 -7.49 -7.72
CA GLU A 175 -15.46 -8.08 -8.55
C GLU A 175 -14.62 -6.96 -9.19
N GLU A 176 -13.31 -7.07 -9.10
CA GLU A 176 -12.37 -6.15 -9.74
C GLU A 176 -12.62 -6.02 -11.25
N SER A 177 -12.98 -7.13 -11.91
CA SER A 177 -13.29 -7.19 -13.34
C SER A 177 -14.41 -6.23 -13.77
N LYS A 178 -15.29 -5.83 -12.87
CA LYS A 178 -16.34 -4.85 -13.11
C LYS A 178 -15.87 -3.41 -13.11
N THR A 179 -14.63 -3.17 -12.66
CA THR A 179 -14.01 -1.85 -12.67
C THR A 179 -13.15 -1.70 -13.92
N ARG A 180 -13.51 -0.77 -14.78
CA ARG A 180 -12.77 -0.50 -16.01
C ARG A 180 -11.41 0.16 -15.69
N PRO A 181 -10.30 -0.30 -16.27
CA PRO A 181 -9.02 0.37 -16.13
C PRO A 181 -9.05 1.81 -16.66
N MET A 182 -8.41 2.71 -15.95
CA MET A 182 -8.28 4.14 -16.28
C MET A 182 -6.82 4.56 -16.25
N GLY A 183 -6.53 5.70 -16.89
CA GLY A 183 -5.21 6.33 -16.85
C GLY A 183 -4.89 6.94 -15.49
N ARG A 184 -3.60 7.26 -15.29
CA ARG A 184 -3.07 7.81 -14.03
C ARG A 184 -3.76 9.09 -13.57
N ASN A 185 -4.14 9.96 -14.51
CA ASN A 185 -4.70 11.28 -14.20
C ASN A 185 -6.21 11.26 -13.93
N ALA A 186 -6.87 10.12 -14.02
CA ALA A 186 -8.28 10.00 -13.69
C ALA A 186 -8.49 10.05 -12.16
N SER A 187 -9.66 10.53 -11.75
CA SER A 187 -10.09 10.52 -10.34
C SER A 187 -10.79 9.23 -9.93
N GLY A 188 -11.11 8.37 -10.89
CA GLY A 188 -11.85 7.16 -10.67
C GLY A 188 -13.36 7.33 -10.74
N VAL A 189 -14.06 6.32 -10.26
CA VAL A 189 -15.53 6.26 -10.21
C VAL A 189 -15.98 6.14 -8.76
N ARG A 190 -17.26 6.42 -8.52
CA ARG A 190 -17.83 6.20 -7.19
C ARG A 190 -17.89 4.71 -6.88
N GLY A 191 -17.11 4.27 -5.91
CA GLY A 191 -17.09 2.89 -5.44
C GLY A 191 -18.18 2.59 -4.43
N ILE A 192 -18.45 3.55 -3.54
CA ILE A 192 -19.48 3.44 -2.51
C ILE A 192 -20.16 4.80 -2.30
N LYS A 193 -21.46 4.77 -1.99
CA LYS A 193 -22.21 5.96 -1.57
C LYS A 193 -22.10 6.11 -0.05
N LEU A 194 -21.49 7.20 0.39
CA LEU A 194 -21.43 7.57 1.79
C LEU A 194 -22.79 8.02 2.33
N LYS A 195 -23.03 7.82 3.61
CA LYS A 195 -24.28 8.19 4.28
C LYS A 195 -24.49 9.71 4.26
N ASP A 196 -23.47 10.45 4.64
CA ASP A 196 -23.45 11.91 4.70
C ASP A 196 -22.02 12.45 4.54
N LYS A 197 -21.83 13.75 4.71
CA LYS A 197 -20.52 14.40 4.55
C LYS A 197 -19.49 14.01 5.62
N ASN A 198 -19.92 13.48 6.76
CA ASN A 198 -19.05 13.09 7.85
C ASN A 198 -18.65 11.61 7.78
N ASP A 199 -19.31 10.84 6.90
CA ASP A 199 -18.96 9.45 6.68
C ASP A 199 -17.73 9.32 5.75
N GLN A 200 -16.96 8.27 5.92
CA GLN A 200 -15.74 8.07 5.15
C GLN A 200 -15.44 6.58 4.96
N VAL A 201 -14.73 6.27 3.89
CA VAL A 201 -14.11 4.95 3.73
C VAL A 201 -12.98 4.80 4.73
N VAL A 202 -12.95 3.70 5.46
CA VAL A 202 -11.93 3.41 6.47
C VAL A 202 -10.99 2.29 6.08
N GLY A 203 -11.33 1.52 5.05
CA GLY A 203 -10.47 0.45 4.58
C GLY A 203 -10.88 -0.12 3.23
N MET A 204 -9.88 -0.67 2.53
CA MET A 204 -10.05 -1.46 1.32
C MET A 204 -9.19 -2.71 1.44
N VAL A 205 -9.75 -3.85 1.11
CA VAL A 205 -9.02 -5.11 1.00
C VAL A 205 -9.28 -5.75 -0.35
N SER A 206 -8.31 -6.50 -0.85
CA SER A 206 -8.44 -7.35 -2.02
C SER A 206 -8.33 -8.81 -1.61
N VAL A 207 -9.22 -9.64 -2.13
CA VAL A 207 -9.31 -11.07 -1.78
C VAL A 207 -9.31 -11.88 -3.07
N ASN A 208 -8.40 -12.84 -3.17
CA ASN A 208 -8.31 -13.78 -4.29
C ASN A 208 -8.92 -15.13 -3.96
N ASP A 209 -9.04 -15.46 -2.68
CA ASP A 209 -9.59 -16.71 -2.17
C ASP A 209 -10.98 -16.45 -1.59
N MET A 210 -11.99 -17.12 -2.15
CA MET A 210 -13.39 -16.96 -1.72
C MET A 210 -13.66 -17.56 -0.34
N ASP A 211 -12.81 -18.46 0.12
CA ASP A 211 -12.90 -19.08 1.46
C ASP A 211 -12.13 -18.28 2.53
N ALA A 212 -11.47 -17.19 2.13
CA ALA A 212 -10.75 -16.33 3.06
C ALA A 212 -11.72 -15.59 4.01
N ASN A 213 -11.31 -15.46 5.25
CA ASN A 213 -12.03 -14.70 6.27
C ASN A 213 -11.42 -13.32 6.45
N ILE A 214 -12.26 -12.34 6.76
CA ILE A 214 -11.83 -10.98 7.08
C ILE A 214 -12.06 -10.75 8.58
N LEU A 215 -10.98 -10.40 9.26
CA LEU A 215 -11.04 -9.95 10.65
C LEU A 215 -11.18 -8.42 10.69
N VAL A 216 -12.22 -7.95 11.35
CA VAL A 216 -12.43 -6.53 11.64
C VAL A 216 -12.26 -6.31 13.13
N VAL A 217 -11.41 -5.38 13.51
CA VAL A 217 -11.21 -4.97 14.90
C VAL A 217 -11.64 -3.52 15.01
N SER A 218 -12.56 -3.25 15.93
CA SER A 218 -12.98 -1.90 16.33
C SER A 218 -12.41 -1.57 17.70
N GLU A 219 -12.13 -0.30 17.91
CA GLU A 219 -11.84 0.24 19.24
C GLU A 219 -13.11 0.36 20.08
#